data_7953f4b59702ab218af1736428218d30
#
_entry.id   7953f4b59702ab218af1736428218d30
#
_cell.length_a   1.000
_cell.length_b   1.000
_cell.length_c   1.000
_cell.angle_alpha   90.00
_cell.angle_beta   90.00
_cell.angle_gamma   90.00
#
_symmetry.space_group_name_H-M   'P 1'
#
loop_
_entity.id
_entity.type
_entity.pdbx_description
1 polymer ?
#
loop_
_entity_poly.entity_id
_entity_poly.type
_entity_poly.pdbx_seq_one_letter_code
_entity_poly.pdbx_strand_id
1 'polypeptide(L)'
;LALGLIGEGKMWSPKSGWADAKYVLEAHGLKPIVLKPKEGLALINGTQMITSLGCEALERASAIARQADIVAALTLEVLKGTTKAFDTDIHAVRPHRGQIEVAFRFRSLLDSDHHPSEIAESHRFCDRVQDAYTLRCCPQVHGVVNDTIAFVKDIITTELNSATDNPMVFASRGETISGGNFHGEYPAKALDYLAIGVHELAAISERRIERLCNPSLSELPAFLVAEGGLNSGFMIAHCTAAALVSESKALCHPSSVDSLSTSAATEDHVSMGGWAARKALRVVEHVEQVLAIELLAACQGIEFLRPLKTTTPLEKVYDLVRSVVRPWIKDRFMAPDIEAAHRLLLDQ
;
A
#
# COMPACT_ATOMS: atom_id res chain seq x y z
N LEU A 1 -14.13 21.99 -4.19
CA LEU A 1 -12.71 22.27 -4.10
C LEU A 1 -12.36 23.68 -4.61
N ALA A 2 -12.79 24.07 -5.81
CA ALA A 2 -12.45 25.35 -6.43
C ALA A 2 -13.00 26.59 -5.68
N LEU A 3 -14.10 26.47 -4.96
CA LEU A 3 -14.70 27.58 -4.20
C LEU A 3 -13.73 28.22 -3.20
N GLY A 4 -12.90 27.41 -2.53
CA GLY A 4 -11.91 27.92 -1.61
C GLY A 4 -10.93 28.92 -2.23
N LEU A 5 -10.56 28.74 -3.50
CA LEU A 5 -9.64 29.62 -4.23
C LEU A 5 -10.23 31.01 -4.48
N ILE A 6 -11.55 31.11 -4.65
CA ILE A 6 -12.28 32.37 -4.89
C ILE A 6 -12.85 32.98 -3.60
N GLY A 7 -12.51 32.39 -2.44
CA GLY A 7 -12.92 32.88 -1.13
C GLY A 7 -14.36 32.53 -0.75
N GLU A 8 -14.95 31.52 -1.40
CA GLU A 8 -16.29 31.02 -1.10
C GLU A 8 -16.25 29.63 -0.45
N GLY A 9 -17.34 29.27 0.23
CA GLY A 9 -17.43 28.00 0.94
C GLY A 9 -16.51 27.93 2.14
N LYS A 10 -16.08 26.71 2.52
CA LYS A 10 -15.23 26.46 3.68
C LYS A 10 -13.86 25.86 3.29
N MET A 11 -12.85 26.22 4.05
CA MET A 11 -11.50 25.66 3.98
C MET A 11 -11.10 25.11 5.35
N TRP A 12 -10.24 24.13 5.35
CA TRP A 12 -9.65 23.60 6.56
C TRP A 12 -8.19 24.04 6.68
N SER A 13 -7.77 24.43 7.88
CA SER A 13 -6.36 24.62 8.20
C SER A 13 -6.06 24.04 9.58
N PRO A 14 -4.80 23.63 9.87
CA PRO A 14 -4.42 23.15 11.20
C PRO A 14 -4.70 24.15 12.34
N LYS A 15 -4.71 25.45 12.01
CA LYS A 15 -4.92 26.54 13.01
C LYS A 15 -6.39 26.83 13.28
N SER A 16 -7.24 26.77 12.24
CA SER A 16 -8.65 27.19 12.34
C SER A 16 -9.64 26.03 12.36
N GLY A 17 -9.23 24.81 11.97
CA GLY A 17 -10.18 23.77 11.57
C GLY A 17 -10.97 24.21 10.32
N TRP A 18 -12.22 23.78 10.20
CA TRP A 18 -13.12 24.21 9.12
C TRP A 18 -13.65 25.61 9.38
N ALA A 19 -13.33 26.56 8.51
CA ALA A 19 -13.79 27.95 8.58
C ALA A 19 -14.13 28.48 7.19
N ASP A 20 -14.81 29.63 7.12
CA ASP A 20 -15.12 30.26 5.83
C ASP A 20 -13.83 30.59 5.08
N ALA A 21 -13.80 30.23 3.79
CA ALA A 21 -12.61 30.32 2.94
C ALA A 21 -12.01 31.75 2.92
N LYS A 22 -12.86 32.78 2.86
CA LYS A 22 -12.42 34.17 2.88
C LYS A 22 -11.57 34.50 4.10
N TYR A 23 -12.01 34.11 5.31
CA TYR A 23 -11.27 34.38 6.54
C TYR A 23 -9.98 33.58 6.63
N VAL A 24 -10.00 32.33 6.13
CA VAL A 24 -8.77 31.51 6.12
C VAL A 24 -7.75 32.10 5.17
N LEU A 25 -8.14 32.54 3.97
CA LEU A 25 -7.22 33.20 3.03
C LEU A 25 -6.64 34.49 3.63
N GLU A 26 -7.49 35.36 4.18
CA GLU A 26 -7.06 36.62 4.83
C GLU A 26 -6.08 36.36 5.98
N ALA A 27 -6.33 35.34 6.82
CA ALA A 27 -5.44 34.97 7.93
C ALA A 27 -4.05 34.50 7.48
N HIS A 28 -3.92 34.04 6.21
CA HIS A 28 -2.66 33.66 5.61
C HIS A 28 -2.08 34.70 4.65
N GLY A 29 -2.65 35.91 4.64
CA GLY A 29 -2.20 37.00 3.77
C GLY A 29 -2.48 36.77 2.28
N LEU A 30 -3.41 35.85 1.97
CA LEU A 30 -3.81 35.53 0.60
C LEU A 30 -5.09 36.28 0.20
N LYS A 31 -5.20 36.64 -1.07
CA LYS A 31 -6.41 37.22 -1.63
C LYS A 31 -7.17 36.17 -2.44
N PRO A 32 -8.51 36.19 -2.41
CA PRO A 32 -9.32 35.39 -3.35
C PRO A 32 -8.92 35.66 -4.79
N ILE A 33 -8.87 34.60 -5.58
CA ILE A 33 -8.57 34.69 -7.03
C ILE A 33 -9.83 35.22 -7.74
N VAL A 34 -9.61 36.15 -8.66
CA VAL A 34 -10.67 36.63 -9.59
C VAL A 34 -10.53 35.85 -10.88
N LEU A 35 -11.53 35.02 -11.17
CA LEU A 35 -11.51 34.16 -12.36
C LEU A 35 -11.78 34.97 -13.64
N LYS A 36 -11.00 34.68 -14.66
CA LYS A 36 -11.16 35.18 -16.03
C LYS A 36 -12.01 34.20 -16.86
N PRO A 37 -12.38 34.56 -18.09
CA PRO A 37 -13.12 33.67 -19.00
C PRO A 37 -12.47 32.29 -19.11
N LYS A 38 -13.26 31.23 -19.02
CA LYS A 38 -12.93 29.83 -19.04
C LYS A 38 -12.16 29.29 -17.81
N GLU A 39 -11.55 30.09 -16.95
CA GLU A 39 -10.79 29.63 -15.78
C GLU A 39 -11.68 28.87 -14.77
N GLY A 40 -12.94 29.26 -14.59
CA GLY A 40 -13.91 28.56 -13.75
C GLY A 40 -14.16 27.13 -14.22
N LEU A 41 -14.39 26.93 -15.51
CA LEU A 41 -14.56 25.60 -16.09
C LEU A 41 -13.28 24.78 -15.99
N ALA A 42 -12.11 25.36 -16.24
CA ALA A 42 -10.82 24.69 -16.15
C ALA A 42 -10.50 24.19 -14.73
N LEU A 43 -11.03 24.83 -13.69
CA LEU A 43 -10.84 24.40 -12.30
C LEU A 43 -11.70 23.19 -11.90
N ILE A 44 -12.80 22.91 -12.61
CA ILE A 44 -13.75 21.86 -12.23
C ILE A 44 -13.85 20.73 -13.26
N ASN A 45 -13.53 21.00 -14.51
CA ASN A 45 -13.56 20.03 -15.60
C ASN A 45 -12.18 19.41 -15.80
N GLY A 46 -12.13 18.10 -16.09
CA GLY A 46 -10.88 17.38 -16.31
C GLY A 46 -10.53 16.35 -15.23
N THR A 47 -9.31 15.88 -15.21
CA THR A 47 -8.87 14.72 -14.43
C THR A 47 -7.98 15.08 -13.22
N GLN A 48 -7.83 16.35 -12.88
CA GLN A 48 -6.86 16.80 -11.86
C GLN A 48 -7.12 16.21 -10.46
N MET A 49 -8.38 16.06 -10.05
CA MET A 49 -8.72 15.43 -8.77
C MET A 49 -8.38 13.93 -8.78
N ILE A 50 -8.68 13.24 -9.88
CA ILE A 50 -8.40 11.81 -10.05
C ILE A 50 -6.89 11.57 -9.99
N THR A 51 -6.12 12.36 -10.73
CA THR A 51 -4.65 12.25 -10.77
C THR A 51 -4.00 12.64 -9.46
N SER A 52 -4.53 13.64 -8.74
CA SER A 52 -4.03 14.03 -7.42
C SER A 52 -4.13 12.88 -6.42
N LEU A 53 -5.32 12.29 -6.28
CA LEU A 53 -5.53 11.12 -5.41
C LEU A 53 -4.75 9.90 -5.91
N GLY A 54 -4.66 9.75 -7.24
CA GLY A 54 -3.90 8.68 -7.88
C GLY A 54 -2.42 8.76 -7.61
N CYS A 55 -1.83 9.95 -7.61
CA CYS A 55 -0.42 10.17 -7.26
C CYS A 55 -0.15 9.78 -5.81
N GLU A 56 -0.97 10.22 -4.88
CA GLU A 56 -0.85 9.85 -3.46
C GLU A 56 -0.90 8.32 -3.30
N ALA A 57 -1.92 7.68 -3.90
CA ALA A 57 -2.04 6.23 -3.84
C ALA A 57 -0.83 5.51 -4.46
N LEU A 58 -0.32 6.00 -5.59
CA LEU A 58 0.80 5.41 -6.32
C LEU A 58 2.13 5.52 -5.56
N GLU A 59 2.43 6.69 -4.99
CA GLU A 59 3.65 6.90 -4.20
C GLU A 59 3.64 6.03 -2.94
N ARG A 60 2.54 5.99 -2.21
CA ARG A 60 2.37 5.12 -1.04
C ARG A 60 2.45 3.64 -1.42
N ALA A 61 1.79 3.23 -2.52
CA ALA A 61 1.89 1.86 -3.04
C ALA A 61 3.33 1.48 -3.40
N SER A 62 4.08 2.40 -4.00
CA SER A 62 5.49 2.19 -4.37
C SER A 62 6.39 2.03 -3.14
N ALA A 63 6.13 2.78 -2.08
CA ALA A 63 6.86 2.67 -0.82
C ALA A 63 6.52 1.36 -0.11
N ILE A 64 5.22 1.06 0.07
CA ILE A 64 4.77 -0.11 0.83
C ILE A 64 5.12 -1.43 0.14
N ALA A 65 5.21 -1.48 -1.20
CA ALA A 65 5.62 -2.68 -1.93
C ALA A 65 7.05 -3.11 -1.58
N ARG A 66 7.98 -2.16 -1.40
CA ARG A 66 9.35 -2.47 -0.96
C ARG A 66 9.40 -2.95 0.49
N GLN A 67 8.61 -2.34 1.35
CA GLN A 67 8.53 -2.71 2.77
C GLN A 67 7.85 -4.06 2.96
N ALA A 68 6.88 -4.42 2.11
CA ALA A 68 6.26 -5.74 2.11
C ALA A 68 7.29 -6.87 1.95
N ASP A 69 8.33 -6.67 1.13
CA ASP A 69 9.41 -7.65 0.96
C ASP A 69 10.23 -7.79 2.25
N ILE A 70 10.51 -6.69 2.96
CA ILE A 70 11.25 -6.71 4.23
C ILE A 70 10.44 -7.43 5.32
N VAL A 71 9.16 -7.08 5.44
CA VAL A 71 8.25 -7.70 6.42
C VAL A 71 8.10 -9.20 6.15
N ALA A 72 7.92 -9.58 4.88
CA ALA A 72 7.81 -10.98 4.49
C ALA A 72 9.12 -11.75 4.72
N ALA A 73 10.29 -11.14 4.49
CA ALA A 73 11.58 -11.75 4.78
C ALA A 73 11.76 -12.02 6.30
N LEU A 74 11.35 -11.06 7.15
CA LEU A 74 11.36 -11.25 8.60
C LEU A 74 10.42 -12.39 9.03
N THR A 75 9.22 -12.45 8.46
CA THR A 75 8.27 -13.54 8.69
C THR A 75 8.82 -14.89 8.23
N LEU A 76 9.52 -14.93 7.08
CA LEU A 76 10.16 -16.15 6.57
C LEU A 76 11.21 -16.69 7.55
N GLU A 77 12.05 -15.82 8.11
CA GLU A 77 13.03 -16.19 9.15
C GLU A 77 12.33 -16.81 10.38
N VAL A 78 11.29 -16.14 10.89
CA VAL A 78 10.51 -16.62 12.05
C VAL A 78 9.87 -17.98 11.80
N LEU A 79 9.33 -18.19 10.60
CA LEU A 79 8.71 -19.46 10.20
C LEU A 79 9.74 -20.48 9.69
N LYS A 80 11.03 -20.19 9.84
CA LYS A 80 12.13 -21.07 9.45
C LYS A 80 12.02 -21.51 7.99
N GLY A 81 11.78 -20.56 7.07
CA GLY A 81 11.69 -20.79 5.64
C GLY A 81 13.07 -20.92 4.99
N THR A 82 13.12 -21.54 3.82
CA THR A 82 14.36 -21.68 3.04
C THR A 82 14.59 -20.52 2.09
N THR A 83 15.85 -20.13 1.92
CA THR A 83 16.27 -19.12 0.93
C THR A 83 16.35 -19.65 -0.50
N LYS A 84 16.31 -20.97 -0.69
CA LYS A 84 16.46 -21.62 -2.01
C LYS A 84 15.41 -21.22 -3.03
N ALA A 85 14.20 -20.85 -2.58
CA ALA A 85 13.12 -20.40 -3.45
C ALA A 85 13.42 -19.06 -4.16
N PHE A 86 14.43 -18.33 -3.70
CA PHE A 86 14.83 -17.02 -4.24
C PHE A 86 16.09 -17.10 -5.13
N ASP A 87 16.53 -18.31 -5.47
CA ASP A 87 17.70 -18.55 -6.33
C ASP A 87 17.56 -17.82 -7.67
N THR A 88 18.65 -17.23 -8.15
CA THR A 88 18.68 -16.40 -9.35
C THR A 88 18.21 -17.16 -10.59
N ASP A 89 18.58 -18.42 -10.73
CA ASP A 89 18.28 -19.21 -11.92
C ASP A 89 16.78 -19.51 -12.03
N ILE A 90 16.09 -19.69 -10.90
CA ILE A 90 14.61 -19.87 -10.89
C ILE A 90 13.92 -18.68 -11.53
N HIS A 91 14.36 -17.46 -11.22
CA HIS A 91 13.72 -16.23 -11.68
C HIS A 91 14.22 -15.79 -13.05
N ALA A 92 15.41 -16.23 -13.46
CA ALA A 92 15.94 -15.98 -14.81
C ALA A 92 15.17 -16.75 -15.89
N VAL A 93 14.68 -17.96 -15.59
CA VAL A 93 13.90 -18.76 -16.56
C VAL A 93 12.41 -18.35 -16.66
N ARG A 94 11.95 -17.45 -15.80
CA ARG A 94 10.63 -16.80 -15.85
C ARG A 94 10.79 -15.29 -15.65
N PRO A 95 11.30 -14.55 -16.65
CA PRO A 95 11.91 -13.26 -16.50
C PRO A 95 10.93 -12.07 -16.39
N HIS A 96 9.92 -12.15 -15.53
CA HIS A 96 9.15 -10.96 -15.16
C HIS A 96 10.01 -10.04 -14.30
N ARG A 97 10.05 -8.77 -14.63
CA ARG A 97 10.92 -7.78 -13.98
C ARG A 97 10.68 -7.72 -12.47
N GLY A 98 9.43 -7.55 -12.07
CA GLY A 98 9.07 -7.47 -10.65
C GLY A 98 9.43 -8.73 -9.89
N GLN A 99 9.25 -9.92 -10.48
CA GLN A 99 9.62 -11.20 -9.87
C GLN A 99 11.13 -11.28 -9.60
N ILE A 100 11.96 -10.86 -10.55
CA ILE A 100 13.43 -10.85 -10.42
C ILE A 100 13.85 -9.86 -9.33
N GLU A 101 13.28 -8.65 -9.32
CA GLU A 101 13.58 -7.61 -8.34
C GLU A 101 13.22 -8.03 -6.91
N VAL A 102 12.06 -8.65 -6.70
CA VAL A 102 11.64 -9.16 -5.39
C VAL A 102 12.58 -10.28 -4.92
N ALA A 103 12.88 -11.26 -5.77
CA ALA A 103 13.81 -12.33 -5.42
C ALA A 103 15.21 -11.79 -5.06
N PHE A 104 15.69 -10.77 -5.76
CA PHE A 104 16.94 -10.10 -5.43
C PHE A 104 16.90 -9.46 -4.04
N ARG A 105 15.81 -8.73 -3.71
CA ARG A 105 15.64 -8.11 -2.37
C ARG A 105 15.62 -9.17 -1.26
N PHE A 106 14.91 -10.29 -1.46
CA PHE A 106 14.90 -11.38 -0.50
C PHE A 106 16.32 -11.96 -0.27
N ARG A 107 17.07 -12.23 -1.34
CA ARG A 107 18.47 -12.70 -1.21
C ARG A 107 19.38 -11.71 -0.48
N SER A 108 19.11 -10.41 -0.63
CA SER A 108 19.88 -9.36 0.04
C SER A 108 19.58 -9.23 1.54
N LEU A 109 18.42 -9.72 1.99
CA LEU A 109 17.96 -9.62 3.38
C LEU A 109 18.18 -10.90 4.18
N LEU A 110 18.10 -12.05 3.52
CA LEU A 110 18.08 -13.38 4.15
C LEU A 110 19.47 -13.98 4.31
N ASP A 111 19.52 -15.18 4.92
CA ASP A 111 20.73 -15.92 5.20
C ASP A 111 21.61 -16.10 3.96
N SER A 112 22.86 -15.68 4.08
CA SER A 112 23.87 -15.73 3.04
C SER A 112 25.27 -15.61 3.66
N ASP A 113 26.31 -15.79 2.86
CA ASP A 113 27.70 -15.59 3.31
C ASP A 113 27.96 -14.17 3.85
N HIS A 114 27.18 -13.17 3.37
CA HIS A 114 27.29 -11.79 3.84
C HIS A 114 26.42 -11.48 5.05
N HIS A 115 25.31 -12.18 5.19
CA HIS A 115 24.32 -11.99 6.25
C HIS A 115 23.92 -13.35 6.84
N PRO A 116 24.78 -13.99 7.67
CA PRO A 116 24.45 -15.26 8.31
C PRO A 116 23.31 -15.10 9.31
N SER A 117 22.43 -16.11 9.39
CA SER A 117 21.32 -16.19 10.34
C SER A 117 21.45 -17.40 11.23
N GLU A 118 21.48 -17.20 12.56
CA GLU A 118 21.46 -18.30 13.53
C GLU A 118 20.12 -19.04 13.50
N ILE A 119 19.02 -18.34 13.19
CA ILE A 119 17.72 -18.95 13.03
C ILE A 119 17.71 -19.89 11.83
N ALA A 120 18.22 -19.46 10.67
CA ALA A 120 18.33 -20.29 9.48
C ALA A 120 19.23 -21.50 9.73
N GLU A 121 20.36 -21.31 10.39
CA GLU A 121 21.28 -22.42 10.76
C GLU A 121 20.62 -23.46 11.66
N SER A 122 19.77 -23.02 12.61
CA SER A 122 19.10 -23.90 13.57
C SER A 122 18.21 -24.98 12.95
N HIS A 123 17.77 -24.78 11.69
CA HIS A 123 16.90 -25.72 10.97
C HIS A 123 17.43 -26.11 9.58
N ARG A 124 18.71 -25.92 9.32
CA ARG A 124 19.38 -26.22 8.05
C ARG A 124 19.10 -27.62 7.51
N PHE A 125 18.87 -28.59 8.39
CA PHE A 125 18.59 -29.99 8.08
C PHE A 125 17.13 -30.38 8.40
N CYS A 126 16.18 -29.46 8.27
CA CYS A 126 14.77 -29.78 8.52
C CYS A 126 14.19 -30.75 7.46
N ASP A 127 13.18 -31.52 7.86
CA ASP A 127 12.54 -32.54 7.00
C ASP A 127 11.44 -31.98 6.09
N ARG A 128 11.22 -30.67 6.05
CA ARG A 128 10.19 -30.08 5.21
C ARG A 128 10.57 -30.23 3.74
N VAL A 129 9.65 -30.76 2.93
CA VAL A 129 9.84 -30.90 1.49
C VAL A 129 9.88 -29.52 0.83
N GLN A 130 9.01 -28.60 1.24
CA GLN A 130 8.93 -27.23 0.71
C GLN A 130 8.16 -26.32 1.66
N ASP A 131 8.41 -25.01 1.55
CA ASP A 131 7.68 -24.01 2.29
C ASP A 131 6.29 -23.76 1.71
N ALA A 132 5.42 -23.14 2.50
CA ALA A 132 4.12 -22.67 2.04
C ALA A 132 4.24 -21.61 0.94
N TYR A 133 3.23 -21.48 0.10
CA TYR A 133 3.19 -20.48 -0.98
C TYR A 133 3.37 -19.05 -0.46
N THR A 134 2.82 -18.74 0.71
CA THR A 134 2.95 -17.40 1.32
C THR A 134 4.39 -17.01 1.65
N LEU A 135 5.30 -17.96 1.68
CA LEU A 135 6.74 -17.77 1.88
C LEU A 135 7.49 -17.90 0.55
N ARG A 136 7.42 -19.06 -0.11
CA ARG A 136 8.22 -19.35 -1.31
C ARG A 136 7.74 -18.65 -2.58
N CYS A 137 6.47 -18.20 -2.66
CA CYS A 137 5.92 -17.52 -3.83
C CYS A 137 5.89 -15.99 -3.70
N CYS A 138 6.57 -15.41 -2.71
CA CYS A 138 6.70 -13.95 -2.60
C CYS A 138 7.22 -13.29 -3.88
N PRO A 139 8.24 -13.82 -4.59
CA PRO A 139 8.69 -13.21 -5.83
C PRO A 139 7.61 -13.13 -6.92
N GLN A 140 6.76 -14.15 -7.02
CA GLN A 140 5.68 -14.19 -8.01
C GLN A 140 4.52 -13.26 -7.66
N VAL A 141 4.13 -13.20 -6.37
CA VAL A 141 2.99 -12.40 -5.91
C VAL A 141 3.38 -10.93 -5.71
N HIS A 142 4.45 -10.64 -4.99
CA HIS A 142 4.92 -9.26 -4.83
C HIS A 142 5.46 -8.69 -6.16
N GLY A 143 6.02 -9.58 -7.02
CA GLY A 143 6.55 -9.19 -8.32
C GLY A 143 5.50 -8.62 -9.25
N VAL A 144 4.34 -9.28 -9.40
CA VAL A 144 3.27 -8.75 -10.24
C VAL A 144 2.70 -7.42 -9.71
N VAL A 145 2.75 -7.19 -8.40
CA VAL A 145 2.37 -5.89 -7.81
C VAL A 145 3.35 -4.80 -8.23
N ASN A 146 4.66 -5.07 -8.19
CA ASN A 146 5.68 -4.12 -8.65
C ASN A 146 5.50 -3.78 -10.13
N ASP A 147 5.22 -4.78 -10.99
CA ASP A 147 4.98 -4.57 -12.42
C ASP A 147 3.67 -3.78 -12.66
N THR A 148 2.62 -4.02 -11.86
CA THR A 148 1.37 -3.24 -11.89
C THR A 148 1.61 -1.78 -11.51
N ILE A 149 2.36 -1.53 -10.45
CA ILE A 149 2.73 -0.17 -10.01
C ILE A 149 3.50 0.56 -11.11
N ALA A 150 4.45 -0.10 -11.77
CA ALA A 150 5.20 0.47 -12.88
C ALA A 150 4.27 0.86 -14.06
N PHE A 151 3.37 -0.02 -14.45
CA PHE A 151 2.36 0.24 -15.49
C PHE A 151 1.47 1.45 -15.14
N VAL A 152 0.96 1.52 -13.91
CA VAL A 152 0.10 2.61 -13.45
C VAL A 152 0.89 3.93 -13.41
N LYS A 153 2.16 3.88 -13.00
CA LYS A 153 3.05 5.05 -12.97
C LYS A 153 3.19 5.72 -14.33
N ASP A 154 3.35 4.94 -15.38
CA ASP A 154 3.48 5.48 -16.73
C ASP A 154 2.20 6.22 -17.18
N ILE A 155 1.03 5.66 -16.88
CA ILE A 155 -0.25 6.28 -17.20
C ILE A 155 -0.46 7.57 -16.40
N ILE A 156 -0.28 7.53 -15.08
CA ILE A 156 -0.48 8.70 -14.22
C ILE A 156 0.53 9.81 -14.55
N THR A 157 1.78 9.46 -14.87
CA THR A 157 2.79 10.43 -15.29
C THR A 157 2.39 11.13 -16.59
N THR A 158 1.86 10.40 -17.54
CA THR A 158 1.33 10.97 -18.79
C THR A 158 0.16 11.91 -18.50
N GLU A 159 -0.78 11.49 -17.69
CA GLU A 159 -1.98 12.27 -17.34
C GLU A 159 -1.62 13.56 -16.62
N LEU A 160 -0.66 13.54 -15.68
CA LEU A 160 -0.16 14.74 -14.97
C LEU A 160 0.42 15.80 -15.88
N ASN A 161 0.99 15.39 -17.02
CA ASN A 161 1.62 16.27 -17.97
C ASN A 161 0.72 16.60 -19.17
N SER A 162 -0.58 16.25 -19.08
CA SER A 162 -1.54 16.41 -20.15
C SER A 162 -2.50 17.59 -19.91
N ALA A 163 -3.01 18.15 -20.99
CA ALA A 163 -4.12 19.06 -20.94
C ALA A 163 -5.44 18.28 -20.94
N THR A 164 -6.10 18.24 -19.78
CA THR A 164 -7.29 17.42 -19.52
C THR A 164 -8.54 18.27 -19.35
N ASP A 165 -8.88 19.06 -20.36
CA ASP A 165 -9.95 20.04 -20.32
C ASP A 165 -10.78 20.02 -21.61
N ASN A 166 -11.87 20.79 -21.64
CA ASN A 166 -12.71 21.02 -22.80
C ASN A 166 -13.50 22.36 -22.65
N PRO A 167 -13.60 23.19 -23.72
CA PRO A 167 -12.87 23.10 -24.98
C PRO A 167 -11.37 23.42 -24.81
N MET A 168 -10.57 22.93 -25.74
CA MET A 168 -9.13 23.23 -25.80
C MET A 168 -8.87 24.51 -26.57
N VAL A 169 -7.97 25.38 -26.05
CA VAL A 169 -7.59 26.63 -26.70
C VAL A 169 -6.19 26.49 -27.30
N PHE A 170 -6.09 26.60 -28.62
CA PHE A 170 -4.82 26.56 -29.37
C PHE A 170 -4.45 27.96 -29.83
N ALA A 171 -3.84 28.73 -28.94
CA ALA A 171 -3.51 30.15 -29.17
C ALA A 171 -2.65 30.38 -30.43
N SER A 172 -1.72 29.47 -30.75
CA SER A 172 -0.88 29.56 -31.93
C SER A 172 -1.64 29.50 -33.26
N ARG A 173 -2.85 28.90 -33.27
CA ARG A 173 -3.73 28.78 -34.43
C ARG A 173 -4.96 29.69 -34.33
N GLY A 174 -5.15 30.38 -33.21
CA GLY A 174 -6.35 31.16 -32.95
C GLY A 174 -7.63 30.32 -32.88
N GLU A 175 -7.57 29.05 -32.53
CA GLU A 175 -8.68 28.12 -32.57
C GLU A 175 -9.06 27.63 -31.16
N THR A 176 -10.37 27.40 -31.00
CA THR A 176 -10.96 26.73 -29.82
C THR A 176 -11.68 25.49 -30.31
N ILE A 177 -11.27 24.31 -29.84
CA ILE A 177 -11.75 23.03 -30.36
C ILE A 177 -12.35 22.22 -29.20
N SER A 178 -13.57 21.73 -29.39
CA SER A 178 -14.23 20.80 -28.46
C SER A 178 -13.72 19.39 -28.69
N GLY A 179 -13.37 18.68 -27.61
CA GLY A 179 -12.88 17.30 -27.63
C GLY A 179 -13.21 16.59 -26.33
N GLY A 180 -12.56 15.46 -26.07
CA GLY A 180 -12.85 14.58 -24.93
C GLY A 180 -11.73 14.45 -23.90
N ASN A 181 -10.75 15.36 -23.85
CA ASN A 181 -9.59 15.21 -22.95
C ASN A 181 -9.91 15.35 -21.47
N PHE A 182 -11.13 15.73 -21.13
CA PHE A 182 -11.63 15.71 -19.75
C PHE A 182 -12.02 14.31 -19.29
N HIS A 183 -12.13 13.32 -20.22
CA HIS A 183 -12.63 11.99 -19.90
C HIS A 183 -11.61 11.19 -19.08
N GLY A 184 -11.98 10.85 -17.86
CA GLY A 184 -11.08 10.23 -16.87
C GLY A 184 -10.91 8.71 -16.99
N GLU A 185 -11.23 8.08 -18.13
CA GLU A 185 -11.19 6.61 -18.24
C GLU A 185 -9.76 6.04 -18.13
N TYR A 186 -8.74 6.73 -18.65
CA TYR A 186 -7.34 6.31 -18.51
C TYR A 186 -6.91 6.20 -17.05
N PRO A 187 -6.99 7.25 -16.23
CA PRO A 187 -6.65 7.13 -14.83
C PRO A 187 -7.62 6.26 -14.04
N ALA A 188 -8.91 6.17 -14.43
CA ALA A 188 -9.86 5.28 -13.79
C ALA A 188 -9.44 3.80 -13.88
N LYS A 189 -9.11 3.33 -15.08
CA LYS A 189 -8.61 1.96 -15.31
C LYS A 189 -7.31 1.70 -14.57
N ALA A 190 -6.35 2.63 -14.68
CA ALA A 190 -5.05 2.49 -14.03
C ALA A 190 -5.20 2.36 -12.51
N LEU A 191 -6.09 3.15 -11.88
CA LEU A 191 -6.28 3.13 -10.44
C LEU A 191 -7.07 1.93 -9.94
N ASP A 192 -8.02 1.40 -10.73
CA ASP A 192 -8.62 0.10 -10.42
C ASP A 192 -7.58 -1.03 -10.52
N TYR A 193 -6.69 -1.02 -11.51
CA TYR A 193 -5.57 -1.98 -11.57
C TYR A 193 -4.62 -1.82 -10.38
N LEU A 194 -4.34 -0.59 -9.95
CA LEU A 194 -3.53 -0.35 -8.76
C LEU A 194 -4.17 -0.99 -7.52
N ALA A 195 -5.47 -0.76 -7.31
CA ALA A 195 -6.19 -1.33 -6.18
C ALA A 195 -6.14 -2.87 -6.17
N ILE A 196 -6.38 -3.50 -7.32
CA ILE A 196 -6.32 -4.96 -7.49
C ILE A 196 -4.90 -5.46 -7.23
N GLY A 197 -3.88 -4.78 -7.79
CA GLY A 197 -2.49 -5.18 -7.62
C GLY A 197 -2.03 -5.10 -6.17
N VAL A 198 -2.16 -3.94 -5.53
CA VAL A 198 -1.64 -3.74 -4.16
C VAL A 198 -2.40 -4.54 -3.11
N HIS A 199 -3.69 -4.86 -3.34
CA HIS A 199 -4.46 -5.74 -2.48
C HIS A 199 -3.77 -7.10 -2.23
N GLU A 200 -3.08 -7.65 -3.24
CA GLU A 200 -2.36 -8.92 -3.11
C GLU A 200 -1.29 -8.91 -2.01
N LEU A 201 -0.65 -7.75 -1.76
CA LEU A 201 0.30 -7.62 -0.66
C LEU A 201 -0.38 -7.86 0.70
N ALA A 202 -1.58 -7.30 0.90
CA ALA A 202 -2.33 -7.54 2.13
C ALA A 202 -2.88 -8.97 2.20
N ALA A 203 -3.36 -9.52 1.08
CA ALA A 203 -3.93 -10.86 1.03
C ALA A 203 -2.89 -11.93 1.39
N ILE A 204 -1.68 -11.85 0.85
CA ILE A 204 -0.60 -12.80 1.19
C ILE A 204 -0.04 -12.54 2.59
N SER A 205 0.03 -11.27 3.03
CA SER A 205 0.46 -10.87 4.38
C SER A 205 -0.47 -11.44 5.45
N GLU A 206 -1.77 -11.30 5.27
CA GLU A 206 -2.77 -11.83 6.22
C GLU A 206 -2.66 -13.35 6.37
N ARG A 207 -2.40 -14.08 5.28
CA ARG A 207 -2.12 -15.53 5.35
C ARG A 207 -0.84 -15.85 6.12
N ARG A 208 0.19 -14.98 6.06
CA ARG A 208 1.39 -15.13 6.90
C ARG A 208 1.13 -14.83 8.36
N ILE A 209 0.29 -13.83 8.68
CA ILE A 209 -0.16 -13.54 10.05
C ILE A 209 -0.90 -14.75 10.63
N GLU A 210 -1.81 -15.37 9.86
CA GLU A 210 -2.48 -16.62 10.27
C GLU A 210 -1.45 -17.70 10.62
N ARG A 211 -0.45 -17.93 9.75
CA ARG A 211 0.58 -18.92 10.00
C ARG A 211 1.38 -18.63 11.26
N LEU A 212 1.75 -17.38 11.51
CA LEU A 212 2.47 -16.98 12.72
C LEU A 212 1.66 -17.26 14.00
N CYS A 213 0.37 -16.96 13.97
CA CYS A 213 -0.55 -17.13 15.11
C CYS A 213 -0.96 -18.59 15.37
N ASN A 214 -0.82 -19.47 14.36
CA ASN A 214 -1.27 -20.84 14.41
C ASN A 214 -0.11 -21.78 14.84
N PRO A 215 -0.16 -22.36 16.06
CA PRO A 215 0.95 -23.17 16.57
C PRO A 215 1.23 -24.42 15.72
N SER A 216 0.24 -24.97 15.03
CA SER A 216 0.41 -26.11 14.14
C SER A 216 1.21 -25.77 12.86
N LEU A 217 1.33 -24.48 12.53
CA LEU A 217 2.02 -24.02 11.32
C LEU A 217 3.32 -23.29 11.62
N SER A 218 3.41 -22.62 12.78
CA SER A 218 4.57 -21.82 13.17
C SER A 218 5.54 -22.56 14.09
N GLU A 219 5.07 -23.57 14.82
CA GLU A 219 5.81 -24.20 15.94
C GLU A 219 6.11 -23.22 17.08
N LEU A 220 5.39 -22.08 17.12
CA LEU A 220 5.46 -21.07 18.16
C LEU A 220 4.25 -21.17 19.08
N PRO A 221 4.25 -20.52 20.26
CA PRO A 221 3.07 -20.47 21.12
C PRO A 221 1.86 -19.90 20.38
N ALA A 222 0.67 -20.47 20.63
CA ALA A 222 -0.57 -20.02 20.02
C ALA A 222 -0.77 -18.52 20.21
N PHE A 223 -1.13 -17.82 19.12
CA PHE A 223 -1.34 -16.37 19.11
C PHE A 223 -0.13 -15.53 19.59
N LEU A 224 1.07 -16.10 19.54
CA LEU A 224 2.34 -15.42 19.88
C LEU A 224 2.36 -14.85 21.31
N VAL A 225 1.80 -15.57 22.26
CA VAL A 225 1.80 -15.22 23.69
C VAL A 225 2.13 -16.43 24.54
N ALA A 226 2.96 -16.25 25.57
CA ALA A 226 3.47 -17.37 26.39
C ALA A 226 2.37 -18.05 27.23
N GLU A 227 1.44 -17.28 27.80
CA GLU A 227 0.35 -17.77 28.64
C GLU A 227 -0.98 -17.70 27.87
N GLY A 228 -1.11 -18.51 26.81
CA GLY A 228 -2.36 -18.68 26.06
C GLY A 228 -3.51 -19.14 26.96
N GLY A 229 -4.72 -18.65 26.72
CA GLY A 229 -5.88 -18.89 27.58
C GLY A 229 -6.07 -17.85 28.68
N LEU A 230 -4.99 -17.35 29.27
CA LEU A 230 -5.01 -16.14 30.11
C LEU A 230 -4.87 -14.87 29.29
N ASN A 231 -4.21 -14.98 28.14
CA ASN A 231 -4.03 -13.89 27.18
C ASN A 231 -4.51 -14.33 25.80
N SER A 232 -5.06 -13.39 25.04
CA SER A 232 -5.49 -13.58 23.66
C SER A 232 -4.34 -13.34 22.65
N GLY A 233 -3.31 -12.60 23.04
CA GLY A 233 -2.15 -12.32 22.19
C GLY A 233 -2.53 -11.62 20.87
N PHE A 234 -2.04 -12.12 19.76
CA PHE A 234 -2.29 -11.58 18.43
C PHE A 234 -3.59 -12.07 17.76
N MET A 235 -4.46 -12.82 18.47
CA MET A 235 -5.72 -13.33 17.91
C MET A 235 -6.56 -12.20 17.29
N ILE A 236 -6.81 -11.13 18.02
CA ILE A 236 -7.67 -10.02 17.54
C ILE A 236 -6.93 -9.15 16.50
N ALA A 237 -5.61 -9.03 16.58
CA ALA A 237 -4.83 -8.37 15.53
C ALA A 237 -4.96 -9.13 14.20
N HIS A 238 -4.92 -10.46 14.21
CA HIS A 238 -5.20 -11.28 13.02
C HIS A 238 -6.63 -11.05 12.51
N CYS A 239 -7.63 -11.03 13.38
CA CYS A 239 -9.02 -10.72 12.99
C CYS A 239 -9.12 -9.33 12.32
N THR A 240 -8.39 -8.34 12.83
CA THR A 240 -8.33 -6.99 12.23
C THR A 240 -7.73 -7.04 10.83
N ALA A 241 -6.61 -7.73 10.65
CA ALA A 241 -5.99 -7.91 9.33
C ALA A 241 -6.96 -8.61 8.35
N ALA A 242 -7.64 -9.66 8.79
CA ALA A 242 -8.62 -10.40 8.00
C ALA A 242 -9.82 -9.51 7.60
N ALA A 243 -10.31 -8.65 8.51
CA ALA A 243 -11.38 -7.69 8.21
C ALA A 243 -10.97 -6.68 7.15
N LEU A 244 -9.76 -6.08 7.28
CA LEU A 244 -9.21 -5.13 6.30
C LEU A 244 -9.03 -5.76 4.93
N VAL A 245 -8.53 -6.98 4.85
CA VAL A 245 -8.38 -7.73 3.59
C VAL A 245 -9.75 -8.03 2.99
N SER A 246 -10.74 -8.41 3.79
CA SER A 246 -12.09 -8.66 3.32
C SER A 246 -12.76 -7.41 2.75
N GLU A 247 -12.63 -6.27 3.42
CA GLU A 247 -13.12 -4.97 2.92
C GLU A 247 -12.41 -4.58 1.61
N SER A 248 -11.08 -4.75 1.55
CA SER A 248 -10.30 -4.46 0.35
C SER A 248 -10.76 -5.28 -0.87
N LYS A 249 -11.18 -6.52 -0.69
CA LYS A 249 -11.75 -7.33 -1.80
C LYS A 249 -12.97 -6.66 -2.43
N ALA A 250 -13.87 -6.08 -1.60
CA ALA A 250 -15.02 -5.34 -2.10
C ALA A 250 -14.59 -4.04 -2.82
N LEU A 251 -13.58 -3.35 -2.28
CA LEU A 251 -13.03 -2.15 -2.90
C LEU A 251 -12.27 -2.41 -4.21
N CYS A 252 -11.79 -3.63 -4.43
CA CYS A 252 -11.16 -4.05 -5.70
C CYS A 252 -12.16 -4.29 -6.82
N HIS A 253 -13.47 -4.26 -6.57
CA HIS A 253 -14.45 -4.29 -7.66
C HIS A 253 -14.27 -3.05 -8.55
N PRO A 254 -14.01 -3.20 -9.87
CA PRO A 254 -13.64 -2.08 -10.71
C PRO A 254 -14.77 -1.07 -10.87
N SER A 255 -14.51 0.20 -10.61
CA SER A 255 -15.45 1.30 -10.89
C SER A 255 -15.42 1.70 -12.36
N SER A 256 -14.26 1.53 -13.01
CA SER A 256 -14.05 1.90 -14.42
C SER A 256 -14.81 1.05 -15.42
N VAL A 257 -15.52 0.02 -14.97
CA VAL A 257 -16.42 -0.80 -15.82
C VAL A 257 -17.86 -0.29 -15.81
N ASP A 258 -18.15 0.69 -14.95
CA ASP A 258 -19.46 1.32 -14.79
C ASP A 258 -19.54 2.63 -15.55
N SER A 259 -20.73 2.97 -15.99
CA SER A 259 -21.04 4.25 -16.65
C SER A 259 -22.51 4.62 -16.48
N LEU A 260 -22.78 5.92 -16.57
CA LEU A 260 -24.12 6.50 -16.46
C LEU A 260 -24.32 7.50 -17.60
N SER A 261 -25.58 7.77 -17.94
CA SER A 261 -25.94 8.86 -18.84
C SER A 261 -26.43 10.06 -18.04
N THR A 262 -25.82 11.22 -18.26
CA THR A 262 -26.12 12.48 -17.60
C THR A 262 -26.28 13.63 -18.60
N SER A 263 -26.58 14.83 -18.13
CA SER A 263 -26.64 16.06 -18.95
C SER A 263 -27.54 15.94 -20.20
N ALA A 264 -28.74 15.40 -20.01
CA ALA A 264 -29.72 15.16 -21.10
C ALA A 264 -29.15 14.31 -22.26
N ALA A 265 -28.40 13.25 -21.88
CA ALA A 265 -27.74 12.31 -22.79
C ALA A 265 -26.60 12.92 -23.65
N THR A 266 -26.13 14.08 -23.35
CA THR A 266 -24.91 14.63 -23.96
C THR A 266 -23.66 13.93 -23.39
N GLU A 267 -23.72 13.59 -22.09
CA GLU A 267 -22.69 12.83 -21.38
C GLU A 267 -23.20 11.39 -21.15
N ASP A 268 -23.31 10.63 -22.24
CA ASP A 268 -23.95 9.30 -22.26
C ASP A 268 -22.99 8.15 -21.95
N HIS A 269 -21.69 8.44 -21.78
CA HIS A 269 -20.67 7.55 -21.32
C HIS A 269 -19.63 8.31 -20.47
N VAL A 270 -19.77 8.23 -19.15
CA VAL A 270 -18.91 8.94 -18.20
C VAL A 270 -17.92 7.98 -17.54
N SER A 271 -16.75 8.49 -17.15
CA SER A 271 -15.80 7.73 -16.33
C SER A 271 -16.19 7.80 -14.85
N MET A 272 -15.91 6.73 -14.12
CA MET A 272 -16.06 6.67 -12.66
C MET A 272 -14.70 6.84 -11.96
N GLY A 273 -13.81 7.64 -12.56
CA GLY A 273 -12.40 7.80 -12.13
C GLY A 273 -12.24 8.38 -10.73
N GLY A 274 -13.11 9.29 -10.32
CA GLY A 274 -13.10 9.84 -8.96
C GLY A 274 -13.34 8.76 -7.89
N TRP A 275 -14.20 7.78 -8.17
CA TRP A 275 -14.44 6.65 -7.29
C TRP A 275 -13.30 5.64 -7.34
N ALA A 276 -12.76 5.32 -8.53
CA ALA A 276 -11.58 4.46 -8.67
C ALA A 276 -10.38 4.99 -7.87
N ALA A 277 -10.11 6.30 -7.95
CA ALA A 277 -9.02 6.94 -7.22
C ALA A 277 -9.19 6.84 -5.69
N ARG A 278 -10.39 7.13 -5.19
CA ARG A 278 -10.70 7.06 -3.75
C ARG A 278 -10.57 5.63 -3.22
N LYS A 279 -11.03 4.64 -3.98
CA LYS A 279 -10.91 3.22 -3.61
C LYS A 279 -9.45 2.78 -3.59
N ALA A 280 -8.66 3.14 -4.62
CA ALA A 280 -7.26 2.79 -4.69
C ALA A 280 -6.49 3.30 -3.46
N LEU A 281 -6.70 4.56 -3.08
CA LEU A 281 -6.08 5.13 -1.88
C LEU A 281 -6.50 4.36 -0.61
N ARG A 282 -7.79 4.02 -0.48
CA ARG A 282 -8.29 3.26 0.68
C ARG A 282 -7.71 1.86 0.75
N VAL A 283 -7.54 1.18 -0.38
CA VAL A 283 -6.89 -0.14 -0.43
C VAL A 283 -5.43 -0.04 0.01
N VAL A 284 -4.70 0.98 -0.43
CA VAL A 284 -3.31 1.22 0.00
C VAL A 284 -3.25 1.41 1.53
N GLU A 285 -4.12 2.21 2.12
CA GLU A 285 -4.22 2.38 3.57
C GLU A 285 -4.43 1.06 4.32
N HIS A 286 -5.30 0.19 3.80
CA HIS A 286 -5.52 -1.13 4.39
C HIS A 286 -4.28 -2.03 4.28
N VAL A 287 -3.60 -1.99 3.14
CA VAL A 287 -2.34 -2.76 2.94
C VAL A 287 -1.28 -2.34 3.95
N GLU A 288 -1.09 -1.04 4.16
CA GLU A 288 -0.15 -0.51 5.16
C GLU A 288 -0.47 -1.01 6.57
N GLN A 289 -1.75 -1.00 6.96
CA GLN A 289 -2.17 -1.47 8.28
C GLN A 289 -1.99 -2.99 8.44
N VAL A 290 -2.29 -3.78 7.42
CA VAL A 290 -2.09 -5.24 7.46
C VAL A 290 -0.60 -5.57 7.57
N LEU A 291 0.25 -4.88 6.82
CA LEU A 291 1.71 -5.07 6.92
C LEU A 291 2.27 -4.60 8.27
N ALA A 292 1.71 -3.56 8.88
CA ALA A 292 2.08 -3.16 10.23
C ALA A 292 1.76 -4.27 11.26
N ILE A 293 0.61 -4.92 11.13
CA ILE A 293 0.23 -6.07 11.97
C ILE A 293 1.18 -7.25 11.74
N GLU A 294 1.54 -7.56 10.49
CA GLU A 294 2.51 -8.62 10.17
C GLU A 294 3.88 -8.31 10.77
N LEU A 295 4.36 -7.09 10.63
CA LEU A 295 5.63 -6.64 11.19
C LEU A 295 5.68 -6.85 12.71
N LEU A 296 4.63 -6.46 13.42
CA LEU A 296 4.53 -6.69 14.87
C LEU A 296 4.48 -8.18 15.22
N ALA A 297 3.72 -8.97 14.46
CA ALA A 297 3.62 -10.43 14.68
C ALA A 297 4.96 -11.13 14.42
N ALA A 298 5.67 -10.76 13.37
CA ALA A 298 7.00 -11.31 13.08
C ALA A 298 8.02 -10.93 14.17
N CYS A 299 8.05 -9.66 14.61
CA CYS A 299 8.90 -9.24 15.72
C CYS A 299 8.56 -9.96 17.02
N GLN A 300 7.28 -10.24 17.27
CA GLN A 300 6.87 -11.03 18.43
C GLN A 300 7.30 -12.50 18.29
N GLY A 301 7.27 -13.05 17.08
CA GLY A 301 7.79 -14.40 16.81
C GLY A 301 9.30 -14.51 17.11
N ILE A 302 10.08 -13.48 16.79
CA ILE A 302 11.51 -13.40 17.11
C ILE A 302 11.76 -13.56 18.61
N GLU A 303 10.90 -13.01 19.50
CA GLU A 303 11.05 -13.14 20.95
C GLU A 303 11.09 -14.60 21.42
N PHE A 304 10.33 -15.48 20.76
CA PHE A 304 10.30 -16.90 21.09
C PHE A 304 11.47 -17.70 20.52
N LEU A 305 12.21 -17.10 19.58
CA LEU A 305 13.41 -17.73 18.98
C LEU A 305 14.70 -17.26 19.66
N ARG A 306 14.65 -16.23 20.49
CA ARG A 306 15.82 -15.76 21.23
C ARG A 306 16.39 -16.89 22.11
N PRO A 307 17.73 -17.03 22.25
CA PRO A 307 18.75 -16.02 21.90
C PRO A 307 19.21 -16.02 20.42
N LEU A 308 18.66 -16.89 19.56
CA LEU A 308 19.04 -16.93 18.15
C LEU A 308 18.76 -15.59 17.46
N LYS A 309 19.70 -15.18 16.61
CA LYS A 309 19.60 -13.95 15.84
C LYS A 309 19.27 -14.24 14.37
N THR A 310 18.48 -13.36 13.78
CA THR A 310 18.29 -13.32 12.33
C THR A 310 19.47 -12.60 11.65
N THR A 311 19.37 -12.31 10.37
CA THR A 311 20.40 -11.58 9.63
C THR A 311 20.57 -10.15 10.14
N THR A 312 21.75 -9.57 9.97
CA THR A 312 22.04 -8.20 10.42
C THR A 312 21.04 -7.15 9.90
N PRO A 313 20.62 -7.14 8.61
CA PRO A 313 19.59 -6.18 8.16
C PRO A 313 18.24 -6.40 8.85
N LEU A 314 17.82 -7.64 9.08
CA LEU A 314 16.54 -7.93 9.73
C LEU A 314 16.58 -7.69 11.25
N GLU A 315 17.72 -7.86 11.92
CA GLU A 315 17.90 -7.44 13.32
C GLU A 315 17.74 -5.92 13.47
N LYS A 316 18.22 -5.11 12.51
CA LYS A 316 18.01 -3.66 12.53
C LYS A 316 16.52 -3.31 12.41
N VAL A 317 15.75 -4.04 11.60
CA VAL A 317 14.30 -3.85 11.51
C VAL A 317 13.64 -4.20 12.84
N TYR A 318 14.02 -5.34 13.44
CA TYR A 318 13.53 -5.71 14.77
C TYR A 318 13.85 -4.64 15.82
N ASP A 319 15.10 -4.16 15.88
CA ASP A 319 15.50 -3.12 16.83
C ASP A 319 14.73 -1.82 16.62
N LEU A 320 14.49 -1.43 15.37
CA LEU A 320 13.67 -0.25 15.03
C LEU A 320 12.24 -0.40 15.57
N VAL A 321 11.60 -1.53 15.35
CA VAL A 321 10.26 -1.80 15.90
C VAL A 321 10.27 -1.78 17.42
N ARG A 322 11.28 -2.40 18.05
CA ARG A 322 11.41 -2.44 19.52
C ARG A 322 11.74 -1.09 20.15
N SER A 323 12.23 -0.14 19.37
CA SER A 323 12.41 1.25 19.85
C SER A 323 11.09 1.97 20.12
N VAL A 324 9.98 1.54 19.49
CA VAL A 324 8.66 2.18 19.59
C VAL A 324 7.57 1.25 20.15
N VAL A 325 7.71 -0.07 20.02
CA VAL A 325 6.75 -1.06 20.50
C VAL A 325 7.46 -2.14 21.32
N ARG A 326 7.12 -2.22 22.61
CA ARG A 326 7.66 -3.26 23.49
C ARG A 326 7.10 -4.65 23.18
N PRO A 327 7.82 -5.75 23.54
CA PRO A 327 7.31 -7.11 23.40
C PRO A 327 5.94 -7.32 24.02
N TRP A 328 5.16 -8.27 23.47
CA TRP A 328 3.84 -8.61 23.95
C TRP A 328 3.91 -9.74 24.98
N ILE A 329 3.95 -9.37 26.28
CA ILE A 329 4.03 -10.31 27.40
C ILE A 329 2.64 -10.61 27.96
N LYS A 330 1.79 -9.58 28.07
CA LYS A 330 0.40 -9.65 28.51
C LYS A 330 -0.47 -8.82 27.60
N ASP A 331 -1.74 -9.20 27.52
CA ASP A 331 -2.74 -8.45 26.79
C ASP A 331 -2.78 -6.99 27.25
N ARG A 332 -2.85 -6.08 26.30
CA ARG A 332 -2.97 -4.64 26.48
C ARG A 332 -3.73 -4.04 25.30
N PHE A 333 -4.05 -2.76 25.37
CA PHE A 333 -4.64 -2.05 24.26
C PHE A 333 -3.64 -1.99 23.10
N MET A 334 -3.94 -2.65 21.97
CA MET A 334 -3.00 -2.89 20.88
C MET A 334 -3.04 -1.81 19.78
N ALA A 335 -4.13 -1.04 19.65
CA ALA A 335 -4.23 -0.04 18.59
C ALA A 335 -3.05 0.94 18.56
N PRO A 336 -2.54 1.49 19.70
CA PRO A 336 -1.36 2.36 19.67
C PRO A 336 -0.09 1.67 19.14
N ASP A 337 0.06 0.36 19.39
CA ASP A 337 1.20 -0.41 18.90
C ASP A 337 1.11 -0.57 17.37
N ILE A 338 -0.08 -0.87 16.84
CA ILE A 338 -0.33 -0.97 15.40
C ILE A 338 -0.09 0.40 14.73
N GLU A 339 -0.59 1.48 15.33
CA GLU A 339 -0.35 2.84 14.83
C GLU A 339 1.13 3.21 14.81
N ALA A 340 1.89 2.84 15.85
CA ALA A 340 3.33 3.09 15.91
C ALA A 340 4.08 2.32 14.81
N ALA A 341 3.74 1.04 14.60
CA ALA A 341 4.31 0.25 13.50
C ALA A 341 3.91 0.80 12.13
N HIS A 342 2.65 1.23 11.95
CA HIS A 342 2.18 1.86 10.72
C HIS A 342 2.96 3.15 10.41
N ARG A 343 3.22 3.99 11.41
CA ARG A 343 4.06 5.20 11.24
C ARG A 343 5.48 4.85 10.80
N LEU A 344 6.09 3.80 11.37
CA LEU A 344 7.40 3.35 10.89
C LEU A 344 7.40 3.00 9.40
N LEU A 345 6.31 2.40 8.90
CA LEU A 345 6.15 2.08 7.49
C LEU A 345 5.93 3.34 6.62
N LEU A 346 5.30 4.37 7.14
CA LEU A 346 5.08 5.63 6.41
C LEU A 346 6.33 6.53 6.37
N ASP A 347 7.15 6.50 7.42
CA ASP A 347 8.30 7.39 7.57
C ASP A 347 9.59 6.84 6.92
N GLN A 348 9.57 5.61 6.42
CA GLN A 348 10.69 4.90 5.78
C GLN A 348 10.48 4.84 4.26
#